data_195d21b502473de937daf21ed21918fa
#
_entry.id   195d21b502473de937daf21ed21918fa
#
_cell.length_a   1.000
_cell.length_b   1.000
_cell.length_c   1.000
_cell.angle_alpha   90.00
_cell.angle_beta   90.00
_cell.angle_gamma   90.00
#
_symmetry.space_group_name_H-M   'P 1'
#
loop_
_entity.id
_entity.type
_entity.pdbx_description
1 polymer ?
#
loop_
_entity_poly.entity_id
_entity_poly.type
_entity_poly.pdbx_seq_one_letter_code
_entity_poly.pdbx_strand_id
1 'polypeptide(L)'
;MNVLPVLDAVLARLREKLPQLQVEYFPEKPAEYRLNHPVGALLLSYAGSRFDRPDDTGAVIQSQTIQLCVTVVFRQLNGKKGAINVLDAVRRILGGHTPPGCRRRI
;
A
#
# COMPACT_ATOMS: atom_id res chain seq x y z
N MET A 1 -16.79 -6.16 2.54
CA MET A 1 -15.97 -5.31 1.65
C MET A 1 -14.97 -6.16 0.91
N ASN A 2 -14.89 -6.00 -0.39
CA ASN A 2 -13.88 -6.69 -1.19
C ASN A 2 -12.54 -5.95 -1.08
N VAL A 3 -11.48 -6.66 -0.73
CA VAL A 3 -10.16 -6.07 -0.49
C VAL A 3 -9.46 -5.66 -1.80
N LEU A 4 -9.62 -6.44 -2.86
CA LEU A 4 -8.89 -6.23 -4.11
C LEU A 4 -9.12 -4.85 -4.75
N PRO A 5 -10.35 -4.32 -4.86
CA PRO A 5 -10.55 -2.97 -5.38
C PRO A 5 -9.84 -1.89 -4.57
N VAL A 6 -9.74 -2.06 -3.25
CA VAL A 6 -9.02 -1.12 -2.39
C VAL A 6 -7.53 -1.16 -2.69
N LEU A 7 -6.97 -2.36 -2.83
CA LEU A 7 -5.56 -2.55 -3.19
C LEU A 7 -5.25 -1.94 -4.56
N ASP A 8 -6.12 -2.19 -5.54
CA ASP A 8 -5.93 -1.65 -6.90
C ASP A 8 -5.97 -0.13 -6.90
N ALA A 9 -6.85 0.48 -6.10
CA ALA A 9 -6.93 1.93 -5.99
C ALA A 9 -5.68 2.53 -5.38
N VAL A 10 -5.14 1.90 -4.33
CA VAL A 10 -3.89 2.33 -3.70
C VAL A 10 -2.72 2.19 -4.67
N LEU A 11 -2.66 1.08 -5.39
CA LEU A 11 -1.61 0.83 -6.39
C LEU A 11 -1.64 1.90 -7.49
N ALA A 12 -2.84 2.21 -8.01
CA ALA A 12 -3.01 3.23 -9.03
C ALA A 12 -2.58 4.61 -8.55
N ARG A 13 -2.91 4.95 -7.32
CA ARG A 13 -2.52 6.25 -6.73
C ARG A 13 -1.00 6.36 -6.61
N LEU A 14 -0.34 5.29 -6.16
CA LEU A 14 1.12 5.28 -6.07
C LEU A 14 1.78 5.41 -7.44
N ARG A 15 1.24 4.72 -8.45
CA ARG A 15 1.74 4.85 -9.83
C ARG A 15 1.57 6.25 -10.39
N GLU A 16 0.44 6.88 -10.10
CA GLU A 16 0.15 8.24 -10.55
C GLU A 16 1.10 9.26 -9.92
N LYS A 17 1.35 9.14 -8.61
CA LYS A 17 2.14 10.11 -7.86
C LYS A 17 3.64 9.86 -7.92
N LEU A 18 4.05 8.64 -8.22
CA LEU A 18 5.47 8.23 -8.28
C LEU A 18 5.76 7.54 -9.62
N PRO A 19 5.61 8.25 -10.76
CA PRO A 19 5.83 7.64 -12.08
C PRO A 19 7.29 7.26 -12.32
N GLN A 20 8.22 7.80 -11.55
CA GLN A 20 9.65 7.51 -11.66
C GLN A 20 10.05 6.17 -11.06
N LEU A 21 9.11 5.48 -10.41
CA LEU A 21 9.37 4.20 -9.75
C LEU A 21 8.55 3.09 -10.40
N GLN A 22 9.03 1.87 -10.25
CA GLN A 22 8.25 0.68 -10.59
C GLN A 22 7.34 0.36 -9.41
N VAL A 23 6.02 0.43 -9.60
CA VAL A 23 5.04 0.13 -8.56
C VAL A 23 4.22 -1.07 -9.00
N GLU A 24 4.25 -2.14 -8.20
CA GLU A 24 3.56 -3.38 -8.53
C GLU A 24 3.18 -4.13 -7.27
N TYR A 25 2.40 -5.20 -7.42
CA TYR A 25 2.08 -6.08 -6.32
C TYR A 25 3.31 -6.90 -5.91
N PHE A 26 3.36 -7.26 -4.62
CA PHE A 26 4.40 -8.11 -4.10
C PHE A 26 4.38 -9.45 -4.84
N PRO A 27 5.53 -9.96 -5.31
CA PRO A 27 5.56 -11.19 -6.10
C PRO A 27 5.20 -12.42 -5.27
N GLU A 28 4.59 -13.42 -5.92
CA GLU A 28 4.25 -14.68 -5.27
C GLU A 28 5.50 -15.45 -4.84
N LYS A 29 6.60 -15.28 -5.58
CA LYS A 29 7.89 -15.92 -5.28
C LYS A 29 8.95 -14.87 -5.03
N PRO A 30 9.02 -14.30 -3.81
CA PRO A 30 9.94 -13.20 -3.52
C PRO A 30 11.41 -13.55 -3.77
N ALA A 31 11.78 -14.81 -3.58
CA ALA A 31 13.18 -15.25 -3.79
C ALA A 31 13.62 -15.15 -5.25
N GLU A 32 12.68 -15.15 -6.19
CA GLU A 32 12.96 -15.03 -7.63
C GLU A 32 12.87 -13.59 -8.12
N TYR A 33 12.47 -12.66 -7.27
CA TYR A 33 12.33 -11.26 -7.65
C TYR A 33 13.66 -10.64 -8.02
N ARG A 34 13.66 -9.90 -9.13
CA ARG A 34 14.82 -9.13 -9.58
C ARG A 34 14.40 -7.70 -9.86
N LEU A 35 15.14 -6.75 -9.30
CA LEU A 35 14.89 -5.33 -9.54
C LEU A 35 15.39 -4.95 -10.94
N ASN A 36 14.45 -4.62 -11.83
CA ASN A 36 14.74 -4.20 -13.21
C ASN A 36 14.60 -2.69 -13.41
N HIS A 37 14.74 -1.93 -12.34
CA HIS A 37 14.58 -0.48 -12.40
C HIS A 37 15.83 0.20 -11.88
N PRO A 38 16.30 1.30 -12.55
CA PRO A 38 17.54 1.97 -12.14
C PRO A 38 17.45 2.64 -10.76
N VAL A 39 16.26 3.04 -10.33
CA VAL A 39 16.05 3.72 -9.04
C VAL A 39 15.53 2.74 -8.01
N GLY A 40 14.40 2.12 -8.26
CA GLY A 40 13.80 1.20 -7.31
C GLY A 40 12.36 0.86 -7.62
N ALA A 41 11.78 0.06 -6.74
CA ALA A 41 10.40 -0.41 -6.86
C ALA A 41 9.67 -0.33 -5.52
N LEU A 42 8.36 -0.16 -5.61
CA LEU A 42 7.44 -0.30 -4.48
C LEU A 42 6.59 -1.54 -4.72
N LEU A 43 6.54 -2.41 -3.72
CA LEU A 43 5.79 -3.66 -3.81
C LEU A 43 4.67 -3.62 -2.78
N LEU A 44 3.42 -3.65 -3.25
CA LEU A 44 2.24 -3.56 -2.41
C LEU A 44 1.72 -4.96 -2.10
N SER A 45 1.43 -5.22 -0.83
CA SER A 45 0.83 -6.47 -0.40
C SER A 45 -0.28 -6.25 0.61
N TYR A 46 -1.20 -7.22 0.65
CA TYR A 46 -2.25 -7.28 1.66
C TYR A 46 -1.70 -7.98 2.90
N ALA A 47 -1.71 -7.28 4.02
CA ALA A 47 -1.14 -7.80 5.27
C ALA A 47 -2.20 -8.40 6.20
N GLY A 48 -3.46 -8.34 5.83
CA GLY A 48 -4.56 -8.91 6.62
C GLY A 48 -5.65 -7.91 6.93
N SER A 49 -6.69 -8.40 7.56
CA SER A 49 -7.82 -7.59 8.01
C SER A 49 -8.05 -7.79 9.49
N ARG A 50 -8.53 -6.74 10.13
CA ARG A 50 -8.98 -6.79 11.51
C ARG A 50 -10.42 -6.33 11.55
N PHE A 51 -11.25 -7.08 12.26
CA PHE A 51 -12.67 -6.77 12.44
C PHE A 51 -12.91 -6.27 13.85
N ASP A 52 -13.66 -5.17 13.97
CA ASP A 52 -14.08 -4.68 15.26
C ASP A 52 -15.18 -5.60 15.82
N ARG A 53 -15.32 -5.60 17.15
CA ARG A 53 -16.38 -6.38 17.77
C ARG A 53 -17.75 -5.87 17.34
N PRO A 54 -18.70 -6.77 17.06
CA PRO A 54 -20.09 -6.35 16.81
C PRO A 54 -20.61 -5.58 18.02
N ASP A 55 -21.43 -4.55 17.74
CA ASP A 55 -22.09 -3.81 18.79
C ASP A 55 -23.15 -4.70 19.48
N ASP A 56 -23.28 -4.60 20.81
CA ASP A 56 -24.20 -5.38 21.60
C ASP A 56 -25.68 -5.06 21.35
N THR A 57 -25.97 -4.10 20.51
CA THR A 57 -27.35 -3.70 20.19
C THR A 57 -28.05 -4.61 19.18
N GLY A 58 -27.41 -5.71 18.75
CA GLY A 58 -27.96 -6.63 17.76
C GLY A 58 -27.82 -6.16 16.32
N ALA A 59 -27.21 -5.01 16.10
CA ALA A 59 -26.88 -4.58 14.75
C ALA A 59 -25.69 -5.37 14.21
N VAL A 60 -25.86 -5.97 13.01
CA VAL A 60 -24.81 -6.76 12.37
C VAL A 60 -23.90 -5.84 11.56
N ILE A 61 -23.51 -4.73 12.13
CA ILE A 61 -22.53 -3.84 11.48
C ILE A 61 -21.19 -4.02 12.14
N GLN A 62 -20.24 -4.51 11.37
CA GLN A 62 -18.89 -4.77 11.84
C GLN A 62 -17.91 -4.00 10.97
N SER A 63 -17.09 -3.16 11.60
CA SER A 63 -16.04 -2.42 10.88
C SER A 63 -14.87 -3.34 10.57
N GLN A 64 -14.32 -3.18 9.37
CA GLN A 64 -13.15 -3.92 8.93
C GLN A 64 -12.00 -2.93 8.71
N THR A 65 -10.85 -3.21 9.29
CA THR A 65 -9.61 -2.48 9.02
C THR A 65 -8.74 -3.34 8.13
N ILE A 66 -8.43 -2.82 6.95
CA ILE A 66 -7.56 -3.48 5.97
C ILE A 66 -6.13 -3.00 6.20
N GLN A 67 -5.22 -3.94 6.38
CA GLN A 67 -3.80 -3.65 6.56
C GLN A 67 -3.04 -3.89 5.27
N LEU A 68 -2.29 -2.89 4.86
CA LEU A 68 -1.47 -2.94 3.65
C LEU A 68 -0.01 -2.82 4.04
N CYS A 69 0.85 -3.47 3.25
CA CYS A 69 2.29 -3.37 3.41
C CYS A 69 2.91 -2.87 2.10
N VAL A 70 3.72 -1.83 2.19
CA VAL A 70 4.49 -1.33 1.06
C VAL A 70 5.95 -1.66 1.31
N THR A 71 6.52 -2.53 0.49
CA THR A 71 7.92 -2.91 0.56
C THR A 71 8.71 -2.06 -0.43
N VAL A 72 9.79 -1.47 0.06
CA VAL A 72 10.64 -0.60 -0.74
C VAL A 72 11.90 -1.36 -1.13
N VAL A 73 12.14 -1.50 -2.44
CA VAL A 73 13.34 -2.16 -2.98
C VAL A 73 14.11 -1.11 -3.77
N PHE A 74 15.21 -0.64 -3.19
CA PHE A 74 15.98 0.46 -3.77
C PHE A 74 17.45 0.10 -3.84
N ARG A 75 18.12 0.68 -4.85
CA ARG A 75 19.55 0.54 -5.01
C ARG A 75 20.33 1.45 -4.07
N GLN A 76 19.66 2.50 -3.56
CA GLN A 76 20.28 3.50 -2.71
C GLN A 76 19.42 3.75 -1.48
N LEU A 77 20.03 3.73 -0.30
CA LEU A 77 19.29 3.95 0.96
C LEU A 77 19.09 5.43 1.25
N ASN A 78 20.12 6.22 1.06
CA ASN A 78 20.14 7.65 1.39
C ASN A 78 20.20 8.50 0.12
N GLY A 79 19.98 9.82 0.27
CA GLY A 79 20.01 10.78 -0.83
C GLY A 79 18.62 11.07 -1.36
N LYS A 80 18.53 11.97 -2.35
CA LYS A 80 17.25 12.45 -2.90
C LYS A 80 16.42 11.33 -3.53
N LYS A 81 17.07 10.31 -4.08
CA LYS A 81 16.43 9.16 -4.71
C LYS A 81 16.51 7.92 -3.85
N GLY A 82 16.84 8.08 -2.57
CA GLY A 82 17.01 6.96 -1.65
C GLY A 82 15.70 6.45 -1.07
N ALA A 83 15.76 5.24 -0.50
CA ALA A 83 14.60 4.56 0.05
C ALA A 83 13.91 5.36 1.17
N ILE A 84 14.68 6.04 2.00
CA ILE A 84 14.13 6.79 3.14
C ILE A 84 13.26 7.95 2.66
N ASN A 85 13.72 8.72 1.66
CA ASN A 85 12.93 9.82 1.10
C ASN A 85 11.67 9.33 0.41
N VAL A 86 11.74 8.17 -0.23
CA VAL A 86 10.57 7.58 -0.89
C VAL A 86 9.55 7.10 0.14
N LEU A 87 9.99 6.52 1.26
CA LEU A 87 9.07 6.15 2.33
C LEU A 87 8.29 7.36 2.85
N ASP A 88 8.95 8.49 3.03
CA ASP A 88 8.28 9.73 3.43
C ASP A 88 7.28 10.20 2.37
N ALA A 89 7.64 10.09 1.10
CA ALA A 89 6.74 10.45 0.00
C ALA A 89 5.51 9.55 -0.02
N VAL A 90 5.68 8.23 0.18
CA VAL A 90 4.57 7.29 0.25
C VAL A 90 3.61 7.65 1.38
N ARG A 91 4.14 7.99 2.55
CA ARG A 91 3.32 8.40 3.68
C ARG A 91 2.51 9.66 3.37
N ARG A 92 3.10 10.63 2.68
CA ARG A 92 2.40 11.85 2.29
C ARG A 92 1.34 11.60 1.23
N ILE A 93 1.61 10.71 0.28
CA ILE A 93 0.69 10.39 -0.82
C ILE A 93 -0.54 9.62 -0.30
N LEU A 94 -0.32 8.67 0.59
CA LEU A 94 -1.39 7.80 1.09
C LEU A 94 -2.06 8.37 2.34
N GLY A 95 -1.31 9.05 3.21
CA GLY A 95 -1.85 9.60 4.44
C GLY A 95 -2.96 10.60 4.17
N GLY A 96 -4.10 10.40 4.79
CA GLY A 96 -5.27 11.25 4.59
C GLY A 96 -6.11 10.93 3.35
N HIS A 97 -5.63 10.04 2.48
CA HIS A 97 -6.41 9.61 1.31
C HIS A 97 -7.47 8.58 1.71
N THR A 98 -8.68 8.73 1.18
CA THR A 98 -9.75 7.76 1.39
C THR A 98 -9.94 6.97 0.10
N PRO A 99 -9.52 5.69 0.06
CA PRO A 99 -9.73 4.88 -1.14
C PRO A 99 -11.21 4.64 -1.41
N PRO A 100 -11.60 4.41 -2.68
CA PRO A 100 -12.98 4.08 -3.01
C PRO A 100 -13.47 2.86 -2.22
N GLY A 101 -14.67 2.94 -1.68
CA GLY A 101 -15.26 1.86 -0.88
C GLY A 101 -14.86 1.89 0.59
N CYS A 102 -13.94 2.75 1.00
CA CYS A 102 -13.55 2.91 2.40
C CYS A 102 -14.30 4.09 3.03
N ARG A 103 -14.61 3.95 4.33
CA ARG A 103 -15.27 5.02 5.08
C ARG A 103 -14.28 5.99 5.70
N ARG A 104 -13.07 5.51 5.99
CA ARG A 104 -12.02 6.28 6.65
C ARG A 104 -10.79 6.40 5.76
N ARG A 105 -10.07 7.48 5.96
CA ARG A 105 -8.78 7.71 5.30
C ARG A 105 -7.70 6.80 5.86
N ILE A 106 -6.68 6.64 5.05
CA ILE A 106 -5.48 5.91 5.45
C ILE A 106 -4.75 6.65 6.58
#